data_3bc6fb21232da3d3cd5de7020f3872df
#
_entry.id   3bc6fb21232da3d3cd5de7020f3872df
#
_cell.length_a   1.000
_cell.length_b   1.000
_cell.length_c   1.000
_cell.angle_alpha   90.00
_cell.angle_beta   90.00
_cell.angle_gamma   90.00
#
_symmetry.space_group_name_H-M   'P 1'
#
loop_
_entity.id
_entity.type
_entity.pdbx_description
1 polymer ?
#
loop_
_entity_poly.entity_id
_entity_poly.type
_entity_poly.pdbx_seq_one_letter_code
_entity_poly.pdbx_strand_id
1 'polypeptide(L)'
;MKRKLFLLGLCFLIVAVALTVQTLTPENKVRIIQHRQSAASSQVCEGTASTEFCTHLPILKLSTRAQAVPGEDHSHERNLAELTVWDGSDGNRLSDEPTLSTLAAIRYRGNSSLHFDKKSYSIVTMNDDSKKKKRSLLGMAADQEWVLNGPFLDKTLMRNYIAMNIAGQIMDYAPNVRYCELFVDDEYQGVYLLMEQISRSKDRINVTEINEKLQKTWYIVRLDRENADPKQLDVFTDYTYILDISQAMDVKYPGIGKLTEPLRAYIERDLGEVEKALYSFDYDSREFGYRQLLDVDSFVDYFIINEFFRNIDAGSYSTYLYRSLGGKVGICVWDFNNMLDNYQDIELPVDGFSMPDKTWFFMLCKDEDFIERVIQRYKLLRQSVLSEESLLTFIDETQQYLGPAIDRNFEVWGYTFDRPHQLEADQNWQTGDQAGAILNEIDRNYLRPLSRNPHNYEEAVAHMKAYLIARGTWLDEHIDSLRHYAHESVNKKYHH
;
A
#
# COMPACT_ATOMS: atom_id res chain seq x y z
N MET A 1 -9.40 14.58 -60.34
CA MET A 1 -10.47 14.28 -59.38
C MET A 1 -10.17 13.03 -58.54
N LYS A 2 -9.91 11.85 -59.10
CA LYS A 2 -9.66 10.58 -58.36
C LYS A 2 -8.50 10.64 -57.35
N ARG A 3 -7.39 11.34 -57.67
CA ARG A 3 -6.23 11.47 -56.76
C ARG A 3 -6.51 12.35 -55.51
N LYS A 4 -7.37 13.38 -55.66
CA LYS A 4 -7.79 14.23 -54.52
C LYS A 4 -8.79 13.50 -53.61
N LEU A 5 -9.68 12.66 -54.16
CA LEU A 5 -10.58 11.81 -53.38
C LEU A 5 -9.82 10.73 -52.61
N PHE A 6 -8.78 10.12 -53.19
CA PHE A 6 -7.92 9.14 -52.55
C PHE A 6 -7.15 9.75 -51.38
N LEU A 7 -6.58 10.95 -51.54
CA LEU A 7 -5.88 11.66 -50.46
C LEU A 7 -6.83 12.07 -49.34
N LEU A 8 -8.05 12.49 -49.63
CA LEU A 8 -9.08 12.80 -48.65
C LEU A 8 -9.49 11.53 -47.84
N GLY A 9 -9.66 10.40 -48.56
CA GLY A 9 -9.97 9.11 -47.90
C GLY A 9 -8.83 8.62 -46.99
N LEU A 10 -7.57 8.79 -47.41
CA LEU A 10 -6.39 8.45 -46.60
C LEU A 10 -6.27 9.34 -45.37
N CYS A 11 -6.49 10.63 -45.47
CA CYS A 11 -6.52 11.55 -44.33
C CYS A 11 -7.65 11.20 -43.36
N PHE A 12 -8.83 10.85 -43.84
CA PHE A 12 -9.94 10.43 -43.01
C PHE A 12 -9.63 9.12 -42.26
N LEU A 13 -8.97 8.16 -42.92
CA LEU A 13 -8.53 6.91 -42.33
C LEU A 13 -7.48 7.15 -41.24
N ILE A 14 -6.50 8.01 -41.47
CA ILE A 14 -5.46 8.36 -40.49
C ILE A 14 -6.08 9.05 -39.27
N VAL A 15 -7.01 9.98 -39.46
CA VAL A 15 -7.72 10.65 -38.37
C VAL A 15 -8.59 9.67 -37.58
N ALA A 16 -9.29 8.76 -38.28
CA ALA A 16 -10.09 7.72 -37.62
C ALA A 16 -9.23 6.74 -36.80
N VAL A 17 -8.08 6.32 -37.35
CA VAL A 17 -7.11 5.47 -36.62
C VAL A 17 -6.51 6.24 -35.45
N ALA A 18 -6.15 7.51 -35.60
CA ALA A 18 -5.63 8.33 -34.52
C ALA A 18 -6.67 8.52 -33.39
N LEU A 19 -7.94 8.75 -33.73
CA LEU A 19 -9.03 8.86 -32.76
C LEU A 19 -9.29 7.51 -32.06
N THR A 20 -9.26 6.38 -32.77
CA THR A 20 -9.41 5.07 -32.16
C THR A 20 -8.22 4.69 -31.26
N VAL A 21 -7.00 5.02 -31.64
CA VAL A 21 -5.82 4.85 -30.79
C VAL A 21 -5.94 5.73 -29.55
N GLN A 22 -6.39 6.96 -29.66
CA GLN A 22 -6.58 7.87 -28.55
C GLN A 22 -7.69 7.41 -27.56
N THR A 23 -8.73 6.73 -28.07
CA THR A 23 -9.79 6.15 -27.23
C THR A 23 -9.41 4.78 -26.63
N LEU A 24 -8.40 4.11 -27.19
CA LEU A 24 -7.90 2.80 -26.73
C LEU A 24 -6.64 2.94 -25.84
N THR A 25 -5.96 4.09 -25.87
CA THR A 25 -4.90 4.35 -24.88
C THR A 25 -5.55 4.61 -23.54
N PRO A 26 -5.24 3.84 -22.49
CA PRO A 26 -5.67 4.17 -21.15
C PRO A 26 -5.26 5.61 -20.83
N GLU A 27 -6.17 6.44 -20.35
CA GLU A 27 -5.78 7.74 -19.80
C GLU A 27 -4.70 7.44 -18.75
N ASN A 28 -3.47 7.88 -18.98
CA ASN A 28 -2.42 7.82 -17.98
C ASN A 28 -2.94 8.59 -16.77
N LYS A 29 -3.32 7.86 -15.72
CA LYS A 29 -3.77 8.46 -14.45
C LYS A 29 -2.60 9.29 -13.92
N VAL A 30 -2.69 10.60 -14.06
CA VAL A 30 -1.68 11.50 -13.53
C VAL A 30 -1.69 11.37 -12.01
N ARG A 31 -0.60 10.85 -11.44
CA ARG A 31 -0.46 10.75 -9.99
C ARG A 31 -0.40 12.14 -9.38
N ILE A 32 -1.38 12.44 -8.55
CA ILE A 32 -1.43 13.68 -7.78
C ILE A 32 -0.63 13.50 -6.49
N ILE A 33 0.50 14.21 -6.39
CA ILE A 33 1.39 14.18 -5.22
C ILE A 33 1.13 15.42 -4.39
N GLN A 34 0.67 15.25 -3.16
CA GLN A 34 0.15 16.33 -2.31
C GLN A 34 1.17 17.46 -2.09
N HIS A 35 2.41 17.14 -1.70
CA HIS A 35 3.43 18.15 -1.41
C HIS A 35 3.86 18.97 -2.64
N ARG A 36 3.60 18.47 -3.85
CA ARG A 36 3.88 19.20 -5.11
C ARG A 36 2.71 20.04 -5.61
N GLN A 37 1.52 19.86 -5.03
CA GLN A 37 0.30 20.55 -5.45
C GLN A 37 -0.27 21.48 -4.39
N SER A 38 0.13 21.30 -3.12
CA SER A 38 -0.36 22.16 -2.06
C SER A 38 0.14 23.58 -2.24
N ALA A 39 -0.77 24.53 -2.32
CA ALA A 39 -0.46 25.96 -2.30
C ALA A 39 -0.13 26.45 -0.90
N ALA A 40 -0.51 25.70 0.14
CA ALA A 40 -0.27 26.06 1.53
C ALA A 40 1.21 25.86 1.87
N SER A 41 1.88 26.96 2.21
CA SER A 41 3.24 26.97 2.73
C SER A 41 3.25 26.54 4.20
N SER A 42 4.29 25.83 4.64
CA SER A 42 4.52 25.57 6.07
C SER A 42 4.59 26.84 6.92
N GLN A 43 4.82 27.97 6.29
CA GLN A 43 4.90 29.30 6.93
C GLN A 43 3.55 30.00 7.15
N VAL A 44 2.43 29.45 6.65
CA VAL A 44 1.10 30.09 6.74
C VAL A 44 0.71 30.42 8.18
N CYS A 45 1.14 29.61 9.14
CA CYS A 45 0.84 29.82 10.57
C CYS A 45 1.94 30.57 11.33
N GLU A 46 3.04 30.97 10.67
CA GLU A 46 4.11 31.74 11.30
C GLU A 46 3.66 33.18 11.58
N GLY A 47 3.90 33.65 12.82
CA GLY A 47 3.59 35.04 13.22
C GLY A 47 2.16 35.28 13.67
N THR A 48 1.30 34.26 13.73
CA THR A 48 -0.01 34.42 14.42
C THR A 48 0.21 34.41 15.93
N ALA A 49 -0.11 35.52 16.58
CA ALA A 49 -0.06 35.67 18.05
C ALA A 49 -1.16 34.87 18.79
N SER A 50 -1.79 33.93 18.09
CA SER A 50 -2.88 33.10 18.59
C SER A 50 -2.30 31.87 19.32
N THR A 51 -2.85 31.56 20.48
CA THR A 51 -2.62 30.32 21.21
C THR A 51 -3.39 29.14 20.58
N GLU A 52 -4.07 29.36 19.47
CA GLU A 52 -4.89 28.42 18.78
C GLU A 52 -4.04 27.52 17.86
N PHE A 53 -4.41 26.24 17.79
CA PHE A 53 -3.78 25.29 16.87
C PHE A 53 -3.97 25.75 15.41
N CYS A 54 -2.85 25.87 14.70
CA CYS A 54 -2.81 26.22 13.29
C CYS A 54 -1.82 25.32 12.55
N THR A 55 -2.21 24.84 11.38
CA THR A 55 -1.36 24.03 10.51
C THR A 55 -1.63 24.29 9.04
N HIS A 56 -0.60 24.08 8.19
CA HIS A 56 -0.76 24.08 6.74
C HIS A 56 -1.30 22.74 6.22
N LEU A 57 -1.18 21.65 7.01
CA LEU A 57 -1.74 20.35 6.64
C LEU A 57 -3.27 20.35 6.85
N PRO A 58 -4.01 19.55 6.10
CA PRO A 58 -5.41 19.31 6.42
C PRO A 58 -5.59 18.79 7.85
N ILE A 59 -6.66 19.21 8.53
CA ILE A 59 -7.06 18.68 9.83
C ILE A 59 -8.23 17.74 9.63
N LEU A 60 -8.16 16.55 10.24
CA LEU A 60 -9.27 15.65 10.42
C LEU A 60 -9.61 15.52 11.90
N LYS A 61 -10.90 15.60 12.24
CA LYS A 61 -11.38 15.35 13.60
C LYS A 61 -12.42 14.25 13.59
N LEU A 62 -12.22 13.25 14.44
CA LEU A 62 -13.17 12.18 14.73
C LEU A 62 -13.82 12.45 16.08
N SER A 63 -15.07 12.87 16.10
CA SER A 63 -15.82 13.07 17.33
C SER A 63 -16.59 11.80 17.68
N THR A 64 -16.06 11.04 18.64
CA THR A 64 -16.60 9.74 19.07
C THR A 64 -17.68 9.89 20.15
N ARG A 65 -17.82 11.09 20.74
CA ARG A 65 -18.67 11.36 21.90
C ARG A 65 -18.30 10.48 23.10
N ALA A 66 -16.99 10.29 23.30
CA ALA A 66 -16.39 9.44 24.32
C ALA A 66 -16.81 7.95 24.27
N GLN A 67 -17.29 7.47 23.12
CA GLN A 67 -17.51 6.05 22.90
C GLN A 67 -16.19 5.38 22.55
N ALA A 68 -15.92 4.23 23.18
CA ALA A 68 -14.73 3.44 22.87
C ALA A 68 -14.76 2.99 21.40
N VAL A 69 -13.64 3.18 20.68
CA VAL A 69 -13.51 2.73 19.28
C VAL A 69 -13.25 1.23 19.28
N PRO A 70 -14.07 0.40 18.60
CA PRO A 70 -13.92 -1.04 18.60
C PRO A 70 -12.75 -1.50 17.70
N GLY A 71 -12.29 -2.74 17.88
CA GLY A 71 -11.36 -3.43 16.99
C GLY A 71 -10.10 -3.96 17.68
N GLU A 72 -9.86 -3.68 18.96
CA GLU A 72 -8.71 -4.27 19.70
C GLU A 72 -8.85 -5.77 19.86
N ASP A 73 -10.07 -6.28 19.88
CA ASP A 73 -10.44 -7.69 19.94
C ASP A 73 -10.60 -8.35 18.55
N HIS A 74 -10.14 -7.71 17.49
CA HIS A 74 -10.35 -8.12 16.10
C HIS A 74 -11.83 -8.14 15.65
N SER A 75 -12.75 -7.54 16.41
CA SER A 75 -14.15 -7.43 16.01
C SER A 75 -14.31 -6.65 14.71
N HIS A 76 -15.35 -6.95 13.95
CA HIS A 76 -15.72 -6.19 12.75
C HIS A 76 -16.75 -5.08 13.05
N GLU A 77 -17.07 -4.87 14.30
CA GLU A 77 -17.97 -3.83 14.76
C GLU A 77 -17.41 -2.43 14.45
N ARG A 78 -18.31 -1.48 14.32
CA ARG A 78 -17.98 -0.07 14.07
C ARG A 78 -18.86 0.81 14.91
N ASN A 79 -18.29 1.87 15.47
CA ASN A 79 -19.04 2.91 16.13
C ASN A 79 -19.24 4.10 15.19
N LEU A 80 -20.36 4.79 15.35
CA LEU A 80 -20.60 6.04 14.64
C LEU A 80 -19.82 7.17 15.31
N ALA A 81 -19.18 7.97 14.48
CA ALA A 81 -18.48 9.19 14.85
C ALA A 81 -18.84 10.28 13.83
N GLU A 82 -18.66 11.52 14.20
CA GLU A 82 -18.65 12.63 13.26
C GLU A 82 -17.24 12.83 12.73
N LEU A 83 -17.09 12.82 11.41
CA LEU A 83 -15.85 13.15 10.72
C LEU A 83 -15.95 14.59 10.22
N THR A 84 -15.10 15.46 10.75
CA THR A 84 -14.97 16.86 10.32
C THR A 84 -13.61 17.07 9.67
N VAL A 85 -13.57 17.81 8.57
CA VAL A 85 -12.36 18.06 7.77
C VAL A 85 -12.19 19.55 7.54
N TRP A 86 -10.98 20.04 7.75
CA TRP A 86 -10.53 21.37 7.32
C TRP A 86 -9.39 21.16 6.31
N ASP A 87 -9.57 21.66 5.10
CA ASP A 87 -8.62 21.50 3.97
C ASP A 87 -8.60 22.80 3.16
N GLY A 88 -8.20 23.89 3.84
CA GLY A 88 -8.07 25.22 3.27
C GLY A 88 -6.66 25.50 2.75
N SER A 89 -6.53 26.41 1.79
CA SER A 89 -5.25 26.84 1.20
C SER A 89 -4.45 27.79 2.10
N ASP A 90 -5.13 28.49 3.02
CA ASP A 90 -4.55 29.56 3.85
C ASP A 90 -4.23 29.10 5.27
N GLY A 91 -3.99 27.80 5.43
CA GLY A 91 -3.85 27.12 6.71
C GLY A 91 -5.20 26.69 7.29
N ASN A 92 -5.14 25.82 8.28
CA ASN A 92 -6.31 25.19 8.89
C ASN A 92 -6.30 25.41 10.40
N ARG A 93 -7.45 25.79 10.95
CA ARG A 93 -7.72 25.93 12.39
C ARG A 93 -9.00 25.22 12.73
N LEU A 94 -9.12 24.74 13.96
CA LEU A 94 -10.36 24.12 14.44
C LEU A 94 -11.52 25.09 14.57
N SER A 95 -11.24 26.39 14.67
CA SER A 95 -12.25 27.48 14.70
C SER A 95 -12.76 27.89 13.31
N ASP A 96 -12.06 27.47 12.24
CA ASP A 96 -12.48 27.81 10.88
C ASP A 96 -13.76 27.01 10.52
N GLU A 97 -14.50 27.50 9.51
CA GLU A 97 -15.61 26.73 8.95
C GLU A 97 -15.06 25.46 8.28
N PRO A 98 -15.53 24.26 8.65
CA PRO A 98 -15.03 23.03 8.07
C PRO A 98 -15.39 22.90 6.60
N THR A 99 -14.48 22.34 5.80
CA THR A 99 -14.71 22.04 4.39
C THR A 99 -15.68 20.86 4.20
N LEU A 100 -15.76 19.98 5.19
CA LEU A 100 -16.70 18.85 5.20
C LEU A 100 -17.03 18.46 6.65
N SER A 101 -18.31 18.19 6.93
CA SER A 101 -18.76 17.42 8.08
C SER A 101 -19.69 16.29 7.63
N THR A 102 -19.46 15.07 8.13
CA THR A 102 -20.24 13.91 7.76
C THR A 102 -20.20 12.82 8.84
N LEU A 103 -21.22 11.99 8.93
CA LEU A 103 -21.14 10.80 9.76
C LEU A 103 -20.13 9.79 9.16
N ALA A 104 -19.48 9.06 10.04
CA ALA A 104 -18.57 7.97 9.69
C ALA A 104 -18.74 6.80 10.67
N ALA A 105 -18.69 5.59 10.15
CA ALA A 105 -18.57 4.39 10.97
C ALA A 105 -17.08 4.03 11.06
N ILE A 106 -16.54 4.02 12.27
CA ILE A 106 -15.10 3.87 12.54
C ILE A 106 -14.81 2.64 13.38
N ARG A 107 -13.61 2.09 13.19
CA ARG A 107 -13.01 1.09 14.06
C ARG A 107 -11.48 1.17 13.96
N TYR A 108 -10.79 0.64 14.94
CA TYR A 108 -9.35 0.38 14.81
C TYR A 108 -9.09 -0.66 13.72
N ARG A 109 -7.92 -0.61 13.12
CA ARG A 109 -7.53 -1.54 12.07
C ARG A 109 -6.06 -1.90 12.15
N GLY A 110 -5.75 -3.05 11.55
CA GLY A 110 -4.41 -3.61 11.44
C GLY A 110 -4.39 -5.04 11.94
N ASN A 111 -3.21 -5.57 12.05
CA ASN A 111 -2.89 -6.77 12.81
C ASN A 111 -1.96 -6.32 13.95
N SER A 112 -0.66 -6.23 13.72
CA SER A 112 0.29 -5.69 14.72
C SER A 112 -0.05 -4.27 15.18
N SER A 113 -0.50 -3.41 14.27
CA SER A 113 -0.85 -2.01 14.58
C SER A 113 -2.08 -1.83 15.48
N LEU A 114 -2.85 -2.88 15.76
CA LEU A 114 -3.90 -2.83 16.79
C LEU A 114 -3.31 -2.66 18.19
N HIS A 115 -2.09 -3.14 18.40
CA HIS A 115 -1.38 -3.05 19.68
C HIS A 115 -0.65 -1.72 19.89
N PHE A 116 -0.46 -0.92 18.83
CA PHE A 116 0.26 0.36 18.92
C PHE A 116 -0.56 1.43 19.64
N ASP A 117 0.10 2.31 20.40
CA ASP A 117 -0.55 3.43 21.05
C ASP A 117 -1.13 4.40 20.01
N LYS A 118 -0.39 4.70 18.95
CA LYS A 118 -0.87 5.46 17.80
C LYS A 118 -1.72 4.57 16.89
N LYS A 119 -3.01 4.53 17.14
CA LYS A 119 -3.96 3.67 16.46
C LYS A 119 -4.16 4.05 14.99
N SER A 120 -4.38 3.07 14.14
CA SER A 120 -4.86 3.26 12.77
C SER A 120 -6.37 3.01 12.69
N TYR A 121 -7.07 3.74 11.82
CA TYR A 121 -8.53 3.69 11.72
C TYR A 121 -8.98 3.22 10.35
N SER A 122 -10.03 2.39 10.34
CA SER A 122 -10.85 2.14 9.15
C SER A 122 -12.10 2.99 9.24
N ILE A 123 -12.37 3.77 8.21
CA ILE A 123 -13.45 4.76 8.15
C ILE A 123 -14.39 4.38 7.01
N VAL A 124 -15.70 4.38 7.29
CA VAL A 124 -16.75 4.27 6.27
C VAL A 124 -17.63 5.51 6.38
N THR A 125 -17.57 6.38 5.38
CA THR A 125 -18.38 7.60 5.36
C THR A 125 -19.87 7.28 5.15
N MET A 126 -20.73 7.97 5.89
CA MET A 126 -22.16 7.74 5.98
C MET A 126 -22.95 9.03 5.67
N ASN A 127 -24.24 8.88 5.36
CA ASN A 127 -25.19 9.98 5.41
C ASN A 127 -25.91 10.01 6.77
N ASP A 128 -26.81 10.99 6.95
CA ASP A 128 -27.56 11.20 8.20
C ASP A 128 -28.48 10.00 8.53
N ASP A 129 -28.89 9.20 7.54
CA ASP A 129 -29.64 7.95 7.73
C ASP A 129 -28.74 6.75 8.08
N SER A 130 -27.47 6.96 8.39
CA SER A 130 -26.46 5.91 8.65
C SER A 130 -26.27 4.92 7.49
N LYS A 131 -26.51 5.37 6.25
CA LYS A 131 -26.22 4.59 5.04
C LYS A 131 -24.88 5.02 4.47
N LYS A 132 -24.11 4.08 3.91
CA LYS A 132 -22.83 4.36 3.25
C LYS A 132 -23.01 5.45 2.19
N LYS A 133 -22.16 6.46 2.24
CA LYS A 133 -22.15 7.60 1.32
C LYS A 133 -20.76 7.91 0.83
N LYS A 134 -20.59 7.95 -0.48
CA LYS A 134 -19.32 8.37 -1.07
C LYS A 134 -19.04 9.84 -0.77
N ARG A 135 -17.81 10.12 -0.31
CA ARG A 135 -17.27 11.46 -0.09
C ARG A 135 -15.90 11.57 -0.73
N SER A 136 -15.60 12.72 -1.32
CA SER A 136 -14.22 13.08 -1.66
C SER A 136 -13.56 13.60 -0.39
N LEU A 137 -12.40 13.07 -0.04
CA LEU A 137 -11.61 13.51 1.09
C LEU A 137 -10.25 13.97 0.60
N LEU A 138 -9.81 15.15 1.01
CA LEU A 138 -8.52 15.76 0.66
C LEU A 138 -8.20 15.70 -0.84
N GLY A 139 -9.17 16.04 -1.68
CA GLY A 139 -9.04 16.04 -3.14
C GLY A 139 -8.95 14.66 -3.81
N MET A 140 -9.02 13.56 -3.05
CA MET A 140 -9.06 12.21 -3.62
C MET A 140 -10.46 11.87 -4.14
N ALA A 141 -10.52 10.96 -5.11
CA ALA A 141 -11.77 10.54 -5.75
C ALA A 141 -12.80 10.02 -4.72
N ALA A 142 -14.07 10.36 -4.92
CA ALA A 142 -15.12 10.07 -3.96
C ALA A 142 -15.35 8.58 -3.78
N ASP A 143 -15.16 8.10 -2.57
CA ASP A 143 -15.48 6.74 -2.14
C ASP A 143 -16.05 6.75 -0.72
N GLN A 144 -16.49 5.58 -0.26
CA GLN A 144 -17.04 5.43 1.08
C GLN A 144 -16.07 4.83 2.09
N GLU A 145 -14.99 4.19 1.63
CA GLU A 145 -14.06 3.43 2.48
C GLU A 145 -12.66 4.04 2.45
N TRP A 146 -12.17 4.39 3.63
CA TRP A 146 -10.92 5.10 3.85
C TRP A 146 -10.11 4.48 4.98
N VAL A 147 -8.83 4.74 4.97
CA VAL A 147 -7.90 4.35 6.04
C VAL A 147 -7.19 5.59 6.56
N LEU A 148 -7.18 5.77 7.87
CA LEU A 148 -6.21 6.64 8.54
C LEU A 148 -5.10 5.75 9.09
N ASN A 149 -3.93 5.83 8.47
CA ASN A 149 -2.74 5.13 8.91
C ASN A 149 -1.97 6.00 9.90
N GLY A 150 -1.78 5.49 11.11
CA GLY A 150 -0.97 6.11 12.16
C GLY A 150 0.46 5.53 12.10
N PRO A 151 1.45 6.30 11.62
CA PRO A 151 2.83 5.83 11.53
C PRO A 151 3.50 5.82 12.90
N PHE A 152 3.33 4.73 13.66
CA PHE A 152 3.91 4.58 15.00
C PHE A 152 5.38 4.12 14.95
N LEU A 153 5.64 3.05 14.19
CA LEU A 153 6.99 2.50 14.03
C LEU A 153 7.82 3.28 13.02
N ASP A 154 7.18 3.86 12.01
CA ASP A 154 7.87 4.69 11.01
C ASP A 154 8.21 6.06 11.58
N LYS A 155 9.42 6.17 12.13
CA LYS A 155 9.94 7.43 12.71
C LYS A 155 10.18 8.52 11.67
N THR A 156 10.21 8.17 10.37
CA THR A 156 10.30 9.17 9.31
C THR A 156 8.95 9.77 8.94
N LEU A 157 7.84 9.12 9.30
CA LEU A 157 6.46 9.45 8.89
C LEU A 157 6.23 9.34 7.37
N MET A 158 7.21 8.88 6.57
CA MET A 158 7.21 9.03 5.11
C MET A 158 7.13 7.72 4.33
N ARG A 159 7.40 6.54 4.93
CA ARG A 159 7.53 5.28 4.19
C ARG A 159 6.32 4.96 3.31
N ASN A 160 5.14 4.84 3.88
CA ASN A 160 3.93 4.61 3.10
C ASN A 160 3.65 5.72 2.07
N TYR A 161 3.91 6.97 2.43
CA TYR A 161 3.69 8.10 1.52
C TYR A 161 4.60 8.04 0.28
N ILE A 162 5.89 7.78 0.48
CA ILE A 162 6.87 7.65 -0.60
C ILE A 162 6.51 6.47 -1.48
N ALA A 163 6.40 5.28 -0.89
CA ALA A 163 6.19 4.05 -1.66
C ALA A 163 4.88 4.06 -2.46
N MET A 164 3.76 4.50 -1.87
CA MET A 164 2.49 4.60 -2.58
C MET A 164 2.52 5.62 -3.73
N ASN A 165 3.19 6.76 -3.53
CA ASN A 165 3.32 7.76 -4.60
C ASN A 165 4.27 7.33 -5.71
N ILE A 166 5.36 6.64 -5.39
CA ILE A 166 6.27 6.04 -6.39
C ILE A 166 5.56 4.92 -7.14
N ALA A 167 4.91 3.99 -6.42
CA ALA A 167 4.13 2.91 -7.05
C ALA A 167 3.03 3.44 -7.98
N GLY A 168 2.35 4.52 -7.59
CA GLY A 168 1.31 5.14 -8.41
C GLY A 168 1.80 5.86 -9.67
N GLN A 169 3.12 6.05 -9.82
CA GLN A 169 3.73 6.51 -11.07
C GLN A 169 4.15 5.35 -11.98
N ILE A 170 4.20 4.13 -11.46
CA ILE A 170 4.71 2.94 -12.14
C ILE A 170 3.57 2.00 -12.51
N MET A 171 2.66 1.72 -11.57
CA MET A 171 1.56 0.75 -11.70
C MET A 171 0.28 1.41 -12.16
N ASP A 172 -0.61 0.65 -12.78
CA ASP A 172 -1.95 1.10 -13.17
C ASP A 172 -2.77 1.62 -12.00
N TYR A 173 -2.60 1.02 -10.82
CA TYR A 173 -3.21 1.45 -9.57
C TYR A 173 -2.28 1.22 -8.38
N ALA A 174 -2.14 2.26 -7.58
CA ALA A 174 -1.70 2.20 -6.19
C ALA A 174 -2.55 3.18 -5.38
N PRO A 175 -2.89 2.89 -4.11
CA PRO A 175 -3.71 3.77 -3.29
C PRO A 175 -3.19 5.20 -3.25
N ASN A 176 -4.08 6.18 -3.43
CA ASN A 176 -3.74 7.57 -3.17
C ASN A 176 -3.61 7.80 -1.67
N VAL A 177 -2.69 8.67 -1.30
CA VAL A 177 -2.37 8.99 0.10
C VAL A 177 -2.24 10.49 0.29
N ARG A 178 -2.71 10.99 1.44
CA ARG A 178 -2.62 12.41 1.82
C ARG A 178 -2.25 12.51 3.29
N TYR A 179 -1.32 13.39 3.61
CA TYR A 179 -1.06 13.77 4.99
C TYR A 179 -2.21 14.58 5.56
N CYS A 180 -2.46 14.39 6.83
CA CYS A 180 -3.33 15.21 7.66
C CYS A 180 -2.86 15.16 9.12
N GLU A 181 -3.31 16.11 9.92
CA GLU A 181 -3.17 16.06 11.37
C GLU A 181 -4.52 15.62 11.96
N LEU A 182 -4.48 14.64 12.86
CA LEU A 182 -5.67 14.01 13.42
C LEU A 182 -5.95 14.49 14.82
N PHE A 183 -7.23 14.82 15.07
CA PHE A 183 -7.80 14.92 16.41
C PHE A 183 -8.82 13.81 16.62
N VAL A 184 -8.81 13.20 17.80
CA VAL A 184 -9.87 12.29 18.26
C VAL A 184 -10.52 12.93 19.46
N ASP A 185 -11.79 13.22 19.34
CA ASP A 185 -12.50 14.18 20.20
C ASP A 185 -11.75 15.52 20.23
N ASP A 186 -11.17 15.93 21.34
CA ASP A 186 -10.40 17.17 21.45
C ASP A 186 -8.89 16.91 21.64
N GLU A 187 -8.45 15.65 21.55
CA GLU A 187 -7.06 15.26 21.73
C GLU A 187 -6.32 15.17 20.41
N TYR A 188 -5.20 15.87 20.31
CA TYR A 188 -4.30 15.82 19.15
C TYR A 188 -3.56 14.47 19.10
N GLN A 189 -3.62 13.80 17.94
CA GLN A 189 -3.05 12.49 17.71
C GLN A 189 -1.80 12.51 16.79
N GLY A 190 -1.39 13.69 16.31
CA GLY A 190 -0.22 13.82 15.43
C GLY A 190 -0.52 13.68 13.94
N VAL A 191 0.54 13.47 13.18
CA VAL A 191 0.50 13.30 11.72
C VAL A 191 0.00 11.91 11.35
N TYR A 192 -0.96 11.86 10.43
CA TYR A 192 -1.54 10.65 9.85
C TYR A 192 -1.50 10.67 8.33
N LEU A 193 -1.64 9.50 7.74
CA LEU A 193 -1.91 9.34 6.31
C LEU A 193 -3.35 8.91 6.09
N LEU A 194 -4.15 9.76 5.45
CA LEU A 194 -5.42 9.35 4.87
C LEU A 194 -5.14 8.63 3.56
N MET A 195 -5.59 7.39 3.45
CA MET A 195 -5.31 6.49 2.34
C MET A 195 -6.60 5.96 1.74
N GLU A 196 -6.60 5.74 0.42
CA GLU A 196 -7.64 4.93 -0.22
C GLU A 196 -7.58 3.50 0.30
N GLN A 197 -8.73 2.96 0.75
CA GLN A 197 -8.84 1.53 1.00
C GLN A 197 -8.85 0.78 -0.34
N ILE A 198 -8.08 -0.31 -0.45
CA ILE A 198 -8.18 -1.20 -1.62
C ILE A 198 -9.60 -1.74 -1.69
N SER A 199 -10.33 -1.32 -2.71
CA SER A 199 -11.72 -1.65 -2.92
C SER A 199 -12.10 -1.51 -4.39
N ARG A 200 -13.26 -2.07 -4.75
CA ARG A 200 -13.81 -1.91 -6.08
C ARG A 200 -14.37 -0.51 -6.29
N SER A 201 -13.80 0.22 -7.23
CA SER A 201 -14.30 1.53 -7.68
C SER A 201 -13.74 1.83 -9.08
N LYS A 202 -14.38 2.72 -9.83
CA LYS A 202 -13.87 3.18 -11.13
C LYS A 202 -12.53 3.94 -10.99
N ASP A 203 -12.30 4.56 -9.83
CA ASP A 203 -11.11 5.37 -9.55
C ASP A 203 -10.08 4.62 -8.69
N ARG A 204 -10.39 3.37 -8.29
CA ARG A 204 -9.51 2.45 -7.57
C ARG A 204 -9.29 1.20 -8.41
N ILE A 205 -9.52 -0.01 -7.86
CA ILE A 205 -9.53 -1.23 -8.66
C ILE A 205 -10.82 -1.27 -9.48
N ASN A 206 -10.68 -1.04 -10.78
CA ASN A 206 -11.82 -0.94 -11.69
C ASN A 206 -12.24 -2.32 -12.22
N VAL A 207 -12.77 -3.16 -11.34
CA VAL A 207 -13.46 -4.38 -11.73
C VAL A 207 -14.97 -4.14 -11.77
N THR A 208 -15.66 -4.83 -12.67
CA THR A 208 -17.10 -4.65 -12.89
C THR A 208 -17.90 -5.02 -11.62
N GLU A 209 -19.04 -4.40 -11.42
CA GLU A 209 -19.92 -4.72 -10.29
C GLU A 209 -20.53 -6.11 -10.44
N ILE A 210 -20.64 -6.81 -9.30
CA ILE A 210 -21.26 -8.14 -9.25
C ILE A 210 -22.66 -8.14 -9.87
N ASN A 211 -22.92 -9.13 -10.68
CA ASN A 211 -24.27 -9.45 -11.13
C ASN A 211 -24.75 -10.69 -10.36
N GLU A 212 -25.68 -10.51 -9.44
CA GLU A 212 -26.19 -11.57 -8.56
C GLU A 212 -26.89 -12.73 -9.31
N LYS A 213 -27.27 -12.51 -10.58
CA LYS A 213 -27.85 -13.56 -11.42
C LYS A 213 -26.80 -14.50 -12.03
N LEU A 214 -25.53 -14.10 -12.02
CA LEU A 214 -24.44 -14.93 -12.52
C LEU A 214 -23.83 -15.75 -11.38
N GLN A 215 -23.49 -17.00 -11.67
CA GLN A 215 -22.69 -17.84 -10.78
C GLN A 215 -21.19 -17.65 -11.01
N LYS A 216 -20.79 -16.49 -11.52
CA LYS A 216 -19.43 -16.06 -11.81
C LYS A 216 -19.29 -14.60 -11.38
N THR A 217 -18.12 -14.22 -10.93
CA THR A 217 -17.88 -12.87 -10.45
C THR A 217 -16.49 -12.36 -10.80
N TRP A 218 -16.35 -11.06 -10.84
CA TRP A 218 -15.10 -10.35 -10.67
C TRP A 218 -14.72 -10.40 -9.20
N TYR A 219 -13.45 -10.31 -8.89
CA TYR A 219 -13.05 -10.38 -7.49
C TYR A 219 -11.81 -9.55 -7.16
N ILE A 220 -11.69 -9.22 -5.89
CA ILE A 220 -10.46 -8.77 -5.25
C ILE A 220 -10.23 -9.72 -4.08
N VAL A 221 -9.04 -10.32 -4.02
CA VAL A 221 -8.61 -11.19 -2.94
C VAL A 221 -7.35 -10.63 -2.29
N ARG A 222 -7.12 -11.00 -1.05
CA ARG A 222 -5.90 -10.64 -0.33
C ARG A 222 -5.21 -11.92 0.15
N LEU A 223 -3.94 -12.02 -0.14
CA LEU A 223 -3.05 -12.99 0.49
C LEU A 223 -2.52 -12.36 1.78
N ASP A 224 -2.70 -13.04 2.90
CA ASP A 224 -2.29 -12.58 4.23
C ASP A 224 -2.05 -13.78 5.15
N ARG A 225 -1.80 -13.52 6.44
CA ARG A 225 -1.69 -14.56 7.46
C ARG A 225 -3.00 -15.33 7.57
N GLU A 226 -2.88 -16.63 7.79
CA GLU A 226 -4.03 -17.47 8.10
C GLU A 226 -4.78 -16.90 9.31
N ASN A 227 -6.09 -16.83 9.19
CA ASN A 227 -7.00 -16.40 10.24
C ASN A 227 -8.36 -17.08 10.05
N ALA A 228 -9.21 -17.02 11.07
CA ALA A 228 -10.55 -17.60 11.00
C ALA A 228 -11.57 -16.72 10.23
N ASP A 229 -11.14 -16.01 9.19
CA ASP A 229 -12.04 -15.19 8.38
C ASP A 229 -12.99 -16.11 7.58
N PRO A 230 -14.32 -15.95 7.69
CA PRO A 230 -15.29 -16.75 6.94
C PRO A 230 -15.21 -16.54 5.42
N LYS A 231 -14.42 -15.56 4.95
CA LYS A 231 -14.16 -15.31 3.52
C LYS A 231 -12.91 -15.99 3.02
N GLN A 232 -12.21 -16.74 3.85
CA GLN A 232 -11.04 -17.50 3.43
C GLN A 232 -11.42 -18.50 2.36
N LEU A 233 -10.58 -18.60 1.32
CA LEU A 233 -10.76 -19.48 0.18
C LEU A 233 -10.00 -20.79 0.38
N ASP A 234 -10.49 -21.86 -0.20
CA ASP A 234 -9.78 -23.13 -0.30
C ASP A 234 -9.00 -23.18 -1.62
N VAL A 235 -7.76 -22.72 -1.58
CA VAL A 235 -6.86 -22.66 -2.74
C VAL A 235 -5.51 -23.28 -2.40
N PHE A 236 -4.71 -23.61 -3.41
CA PHE A 236 -3.40 -24.29 -3.22
C PHE A 236 -2.46 -23.48 -2.30
N THR A 237 -2.51 -22.16 -2.37
CA THR A 237 -1.70 -21.27 -1.51
C THR A 237 -1.91 -21.51 -0.02
N ASP A 238 -3.12 -21.89 0.42
CA ASP A 238 -3.41 -22.20 1.82
C ASP A 238 -2.62 -23.42 2.34
N TYR A 239 -2.20 -24.31 1.42
CA TYR A 239 -1.45 -25.53 1.75
C TYR A 239 0.04 -25.40 1.40
N THR A 240 0.46 -24.23 0.92
CA THR A 240 1.86 -24.00 0.54
C THR A 240 2.62 -23.47 1.73
N TYR A 241 3.63 -24.22 2.16
CA TYR A 241 4.54 -23.82 3.22
C TYR A 241 5.88 -23.41 2.59
N ILE A 242 6.07 -22.10 2.42
CA ILE A 242 7.34 -21.54 1.95
C ILE A 242 7.98 -20.81 3.13
N LEU A 243 9.17 -21.22 3.53
CA LEU A 243 9.93 -20.62 4.64
C LEU A 243 9.18 -20.64 5.98
N ASP A 244 8.43 -21.70 6.26
CA ASP A 244 7.61 -21.86 7.49
C ASP A 244 6.58 -20.73 7.70
N ILE A 245 6.11 -20.12 6.63
CA ILE A 245 5.10 -19.04 6.68
C ILE A 245 3.74 -19.60 6.30
N SER A 246 2.79 -19.57 7.22
CA SER A 246 1.39 -19.89 6.93
C SER A 246 0.70 -18.69 6.27
N GLN A 247 0.07 -18.93 5.13
CA GLN A 247 -0.60 -17.93 4.30
C GLN A 247 -1.98 -18.42 3.91
N ALA A 248 -2.91 -17.48 3.77
CA ALA A 248 -4.27 -17.76 3.31
C ALA A 248 -4.77 -16.64 2.39
N MET A 249 -5.67 -16.98 1.48
CA MET A 249 -6.38 -16.00 0.65
C MET A 249 -7.77 -15.73 1.19
N ASP A 250 -8.13 -14.47 1.35
CA ASP A 250 -9.48 -14.04 1.72
C ASP A 250 -10.11 -13.10 0.68
N VAL A 251 -11.44 -13.18 0.52
CA VAL A 251 -12.18 -12.37 -0.45
C VAL A 251 -12.43 -10.98 0.12
N LYS A 252 -11.97 -9.94 -0.58
CA LYS A 252 -12.27 -8.53 -0.28
C LYS A 252 -13.43 -8.00 -1.10
N TYR A 253 -13.60 -8.48 -2.32
CA TYR A 253 -14.76 -8.23 -3.17
C TYR A 253 -15.11 -9.51 -3.95
N PRO A 254 -16.39 -9.93 -3.98
CA PRO A 254 -17.58 -9.32 -3.36
C PRO A 254 -17.52 -9.27 -1.82
N GLY A 255 -18.21 -8.27 -1.23
CA GLY A 255 -18.35 -8.21 0.23
C GLY A 255 -19.12 -9.41 0.78
N ILE A 256 -18.93 -9.75 2.07
CA ILE A 256 -19.47 -10.98 2.71
C ILE A 256 -20.97 -11.16 2.52
N GLY A 257 -21.75 -10.07 2.56
CA GLY A 257 -23.21 -10.14 2.36
C GLY A 257 -23.66 -10.48 0.92
N LYS A 258 -22.71 -10.46 -0.04
CA LYS A 258 -22.95 -10.81 -1.45
C LYS A 258 -22.15 -12.02 -1.91
N LEU A 259 -21.23 -12.53 -1.10
CA LEU A 259 -20.43 -13.70 -1.38
C LEU A 259 -21.25 -14.97 -1.08
N THR A 260 -21.94 -15.47 -2.08
CA THR A 260 -22.68 -16.74 -2.00
C THR A 260 -21.75 -17.92 -2.22
N GLU A 261 -22.13 -19.11 -1.79
CA GLU A 261 -21.35 -20.34 -1.98
C GLU A 261 -21.00 -20.63 -3.46
N PRO A 262 -21.90 -20.46 -4.43
CA PRO A 262 -21.51 -20.62 -5.84
C PRO A 262 -20.46 -19.61 -6.32
N LEU A 263 -20.48 -18.39 -5.79
CA LEU A 263 -19.48 -17.36 -6.14
C LEU A 263 -18.14 -17.65 -5.50
N ARG A 264 -18.12 -18.12 -4.24
CA ARG A 264 -16.90 -18.60 -3.56
C ARG A 264 -16.27 -19.74 -4.37
N ALA A 265 -17.03 -20.78 -4.66
CA ALA A 265 -16.55 -21.93 -5.44
C ALA A 265 -16.08 -21.55 -6.85
N TYR A 266 -16.65 -20.49 -7.44
CA TYR A 266 -16.14 -19.93 -8.69
C TYR A 266 -14.76 -19.30 -8.50
N ILE A 267 -14.58 -18.47 -7.48
CA ILE A 267 -13.30 -17.78 -7.20
C ILE A 267 -12.21 -18.81 -6.89
N GLU A 268 -12.50 -19.81 -6.05
CA GLU A 268 -11.57 -20.89 -5.69
C GLU A 268 -11.11 -21.68 -6.93
N ARG A 269 -12.05 -22.06 -7.79
CA ARG A 269 -11.72 -22.75 -9.02
C ARG A 269 -10.92 -21.87 -9.99
N ASP A 270 -11.27 -20.59 -10.11
CA ASP A 270 -10.61 -19.65 -11.03
C ASP A 270 -9.16 -19.36 -10.58
N LEU A 271 -8.94 -19.18 -9.28
CA LEU A 271 -7.59 -19.07 -8.70
C LEU A 271 -6.83 -20.40 -8.80
N GLY A 272 -7.52 -21.52 -8.57
CA GLY A 272 -6.92 -22.84 -8.74
C GLY A 272 -6.42 -23.10 -10.17
N GLU A 273 -7.07 -22.57 -11.21
CA GLU A 273 -6.56 -22.65 -12.58
C GLU A 273 -5.30 -21.78 -12.76
N VAL A 274 -5.24 -20.62 -12.13
CA VAL A 274 -4.03 -19.77 -12.13
C VAL A 274 -2.86 -20.49 -11.45
N GLU A 275 -3.08 -21.07 -10.28
CA GLU A 275 -2.05 -21.77 -9.53
C GLU A 275 -1.59 -23.06 -10.24
N LYS A 276 -2.50 -23.81 -10.87
CA LYS A 276 -2.14 -24.95 -11.71
C LYS A 276 -1.22 -24.52 -12.86
N ALA A 277 -1.55 -23.44 -13.56
CA ALA A 277 -0.72 -22.95 -14.66
C ALA A 277 0.67 -22.49 -14.16
N LEU A 278 0.72 -21.88 -12.96
CA LEU A 278 1.94 -21.35 -12.38
C LEU A 278 2.85 -22.47 -11.83
N TYR A 279 2.28 -23.49 -11.18
CA TYR A 279 3.04 -24.58 -10.55
C TYR A 279 3.18 -25.83 -11.45
N SER A 280 2.68 -25.78 -12.68
CA SER A 280 2.81 -26.91 -13.64
C SER A 280 4.21 -27.01 -14.24
N PHE A 281 4.49 -28.16 -14.90
CA PHE A 281 5.76 -28.38 -15.61
C PHE A 281 5.93 -27.52 -16.86
N ASP A 282 4.85 -26.97 -17.37
CA ASP A 282 4.79 -26.09 -18.56
C ASP A 282 4.40 -24.65 -18.22
N TYR A 283 4.77 -24.21 -17.01
CA TYR A 283 4.47 -22.87 -16.49
C TYR A 283 4.87 -21.73 -17.45
N ASP A 284 5.95 -21.90 -18.19
CA ASP A 284 6.49 -20.93 -19.16
C ASP A 284 5.92 -21.08 -20.58
N SER A 285 5.03 -22.05 -20.81
CA SER A 285 4.34 -22.23 -22.09
C SER A 285 3.48 -21.04 -22.48
N ARG A 286 3.46 -20.73 -23.80
CA ARG A 286 2.59 -19.67 -24.31
C ARG A 286 1.11 -20.00 -24.24
N GLU A 287 0.74 -21.28 -24.42
CA GLU A 287 -0.66 -21.71 -24.50
C GLU A 287 -1.24 -22.09 -23.13
N PHE A 288 -0.47 -22.76 -22.28
CA PHE A 288 -0.93 -23.37 -21.04
C PHE A 288 -0.32 -22.75 -19.79
N GLY A 289 0.71 -21.92 -19.95
CA GLY A 289 1.39 -21.27 -18.85
C GLY A 289 0.66 -20.04 -18.31
N TYR A 290 1.19 -19.51 -17.21
CA TYR A 290 0.61 -18.42 -16.44
C TYR A 290 0.38 -17.12 -17.24
N ARG A 291 1.11 -16.89 -18.36
CA ARG A 291 1.00 -15.66 -19.17
C ARG A 291 -0.38 -15.43 -19.76
N GLN A 292 -1.17 -16.48 -19.90
CA GLN A 292 -2.57 -16.38 -20.34
C GLN A 292 -3.48 -15.85 -19.23
N LEU A 293 -3.09 -16.05 -17.98
CA LEU A 293 -3.92 -15.81 -16.80
C LEU A 293 -3.47 -14.61 -15.97
N LEU A 294 -2.16 -14.28 -15.97
CA LEU A 294 -1.61 -13.15 -15.23
C LEU A 294 -1.35 -11.93 -16.14
N ASP A 295 -1.61 -10.76 -15.59
CA ASP A 295 -1.09 -9.50 -16.12
C ASP A 295 0.38 -9.36 -15.71
N VAL A 296 1.25 -9.93 -16.54
CA VAL A 296 2.68 -10.09 -16.23
C VAL A 296 3.35 -8.75 -15.93
N ASP A 297 2.96 -7.68 -16.62
CA ASP A 297 3.58 -6.37 -16.43
C ASP A 297 3.26 -5.80 -15.05
N SER A 298 2.06 -6.02 -14.53
CA SER A 298 1.72 -5.64 -13.15
C SER A 298 2.54 -6.40 -12.11
N PHE A 299 2.83 -7.67 -12.35
CA PHE A 299 3.69 -8.48 -11.47
C PHE A 299 5.16 -8.07 -11.55
N VAL A 300 5.65 -7.67 -12.73
CA VAL A 300 7.00 -7.12 -12.92
C VAL A 300 7.16 -5.82 -12.13
N ASP A 301 6.22 -4.88 -12.26
CA ASP A 301 6.26 -3.61 -11.54
C ASP A 301 6.14 -3.82 -10.03
N TYR A 302 5.24 -4.72 -9.59
CA TYR A 302 5.11 -5.09 -8.17
C TYR A 302 6.41 -5.68 -7.61
N PHE A 303 7.05 -6.60 -8.34
CA PHE A 303 8.34 -7.18 -7.98
C PHE A 303 9.37 -6.08 -7.75
N ILE A 304 9.56 -5.18 -8.74
CA ILE A 304 10.59 -4.15 -8.69
C ILE A 304 10.37 -3.21 -7.52
N ILE A 305 9.15 -2.73 -7.30
CA ILE A 305 8.84 -1.79 -6.22
C ILE A 305 9.15 -2.42 -4.85
N ASN A 306 8.65 -3.63 -4.61
CA ASN A 306 8.81 -4.29 -3.31
C ASN A 306 10.25 -4.77 -3.08
N GLU A 307 10.95 -5.22 -4.12
CA GLU A 307 12.37 -5.58 -4.03
C GLU A 307 13.25 -4.35 -3.78
N PHE A 308 13.00 -3.25 -4.50
CA PHE A 308 13.77 -2.01 -4.36
C PHE A 308 13.63 -1.42 -2.95
N PHE A 309 12.41 -1.30 -2.46
CA PHE A 309 12.13 -0.79 -1.12
C PHE A 309 12.38 -1.82 -0.01
N ARG A 310 12.77 -3.03 -0.33
CA ARG A 310 12.97 -4.13 0.64
C ARG A 310 11.74 -4.33 1.53
N ASN A 311 10.56 -4.40 0.93
CA ASN A 311 9.31 -4.66 1.65
C ASN A 311 9.14 -6.17 1.86
N ILE A 312 9.58 -6.67 3.01
CA ILE A 312 9.70 -8.10 3.26
C ILE A 312 8.36 -8.85 3.37
N ASP A 313 7.27 -8.15 3.70
CA ASP A 313 5.94 -8.74 3.80
C ASP A 313 5.30 -8.97 2.41
N ALA A 314 5.72 -8.20 1.42
CA ALA A 314 5.16 -8.24 0.07
C ALA A 314 5.30 -9.64 -0.58
N GLY A 315 4.26 -10.06 -1.29
CA GLY A 315 4.20 -11.38 -1.92
C GLY A 315 3.83 -12.53 -0.98
N SER A 316 3.88 -12.29 0.35
CA SER A 316 3.47 -13.24 1.38
C SER A 316 2.27 -12.74 2.19
N TYR A 317 2.29 -11.45 2.57
CA TYR A 317 1.24 -10.82 3.36
C TYR A 317 0.82 -9.51 2.73
N SER A 318 -0.34 -9.00 3.11
CA SER A 318 -0.87 -7.72 2.64
C SER A 318 -0.82 -7.57 1.11
N THR A 319 -0.92 -8.69 0.37
CA THR A 319 -0.81 -8.75 -1.10
C THR A 319 -2.19 -8.88 -1.71
N TYR A 320 -2.56 -7.91 -2.56
CA TYR A 320 -3.89 -7.86 -3.15
C TYR A 320 -3.83 -8.24 -4.63
N LEU A 321 -4.65 -9.22 -4.98
CA LEU A 321 -4.86 -9.68 -6.34
C LEU A 321 -6.28 -9.31 -6.79
N TYR A 322 -6.45 -9.01 -8.06
CA TYR A 322 -7.78 -8.70 -8.61
C TYR A 322 -7.93 -9.24 -10.02
N ARG A 323 -9.15 -9.60 -10.38
CA ARG A 323 -9.45 -10.12 -11.71
C ARG A 323 -10.82 -9.67 -12.20
N SER A 324 -10.88 -9.18 -13.43
CA SER A 324 -12.12 -9.02 -14.18
C SER A 324 -12.52 -10.35 -14.82
N LEU A 325 -13.81 -10.60 -14.99
CA LEU A 325 -14.33 -11.84 -15.59
C LEU A 325 -13.79 -12.00 -17.02
N GLY A 326 -13.07 -13.10 -17.24
CA GLY A 326 -12.39 -13.36 -18.51
C GLY A 326 -11.14 -12.52 -18.77
N GLY A 327 -10.76 -11.65 -17.80
CA GLY A 327 -9.51 -10.89 -17.84
C GLY A 327 -8.34 -11.64 -17.22
N LYS A 328 -7.22 -10.97 -17.08
CA LYS A 328 -6.03 -11.46 -16.40
C LYS A 328 -6.03 -11.03 -14.93
N VAL A 329 -5.36 -11.81 -14.08
CA VAL A 329 -5.14 -11.44 -12.68
C VAL A 329 -4.08 -10.35 -12.62
N GLY A 330 -4.43 -9.22 -12.04
CA GLY A 330 -3.50 -8.14 -11.70
C GLY A 330 -3.19 -8.14 -10.21
N ILE A 331 -2.15 -7.40 -9.84
CA ILE A 331 -1.68 -7.24 -8.45
C ILE A 331 -1.52 -5.77 -8.13
N CYS A 332 -1.73 -5.37 -6.88
CA CYS A 332 -1.45 -4.01 -6.44
C CYS A 332 -0.74 -3.99 -5.08
N VAL A 333 -0.01 -2.89 -4.85
CA VAL A 333 0.80 -2.69 -3.64
C VAL A 333 -0.05 -2.28 -2.45
N TRP A 334 0.43 -2.67 -1.27
CA TRP A 334 -0.11 -2.27 0.03
C TRP A 334 0.94 -2.42 1.11
N ASP A 335 0.85 -1.61 2.17
CA ASP A 335 1.59 -1.73 3.42
C ASP A 335 3.12 -1.73 3.29
N PHE A 336 3.68 -0.54 3.32
CA PHE A 336 5.13 -0.32 3.28
C PHE A 336 5.73 0.09 4.63
N ASN A 337 5.05 -0.21 5.73
CA ASN A 337 5.53 0.16 7.06
C ASN A 337 6.93 -0.41 7.35
N ASN A 338 7.19 -1.63 6.88
CA ASN A 338 8.44 -2.37 7.13
C ASN A 338 9.55 -2.12 6.10
N MET A 339 9.32 -1.28 5.10
CA MET A 339 10.31 -1.03 4.05
C MET A 339 11.56 -0.30 4.54
N LEU A 340 12.66 -0.41 3.78
CA LEU A 340 13.93 0.29 4.03
C LEU A 340 14.40 0.12 5.48
N ASP A 341 14.53 -1.14 5.88
CA ASP A 341 15.02 -1.56 7.20
C ASP A 341 14.21 -1.00 8.38
N ASN A 342 12.88 -0.98 8.26
CA ASN A 342 12.01 -0.61 9.39
C ASN A 342 11.33 -1.83 10.05
N TYR A 343 11.77 -3.04 9.75
CA TYR A 343 11.24 -4.25 10.36
C TYR A 343 11.75 -4.40 11.79
N GLN A 344 10.86 -4.66 12.74
CA GLN A 344 11.18 -4.54 14.15
C GLN A 344 11.79 -5.80 14.78
N ASP A 345 11.77 -6.92 14.06
CA ASP A 345 12.34 -8.17 14.60
C ASP A 345 13.84 -8.30 14.38
N ILE A 346 14.32 -7.82 13.23
CA ILE A 346 15.73 -7.90 12.82
C ILE A 346 16.11 -6.67 11.99
N GLU A 347 17.40 -6.40 11.93
CA GLU A 347 17.97 -5.50 10.93
C GLU A 347 18.02 -6.19 9.57
N LEU A 348 17.55 -5.50 8.53
CA LEU A 348 17.52 -6.05 7.18
C LEU A 348 18.80 -5.70 6.43
N PRO A 349 19.53 -6.68 5.92
CA PRO A 349 20.71 -6.39 5.09
C PRO A 349 20.30 -5.70 3.78
N VAL A 350 21.19 -4.85 3.26
CA VAL A 350 20.98 -4.18 1.95
C VAL A 350 21.12 -5.16 0.78
N ASP A 351 21.84 -6.24 0.97
CA ASP A 351 22.13 -7.28 -0.03
C ASP A 351 21.04 -8.37 -0.10
N GLY A 352 21.15 -9.24 -1.10
CA GLY A 352 20.24 -10.34 -1.36
C GLY A 352 18.90 -9.91 -1.97
N PHE A 353 18.21 -10.87 -2.59
CA PHE A 353 16.86 -10.72 -3.11
C PHE A 353 15.85 -11.30 -2.13
N SER A 354 14.67 -10.68 -2.05
CA SER A 354 13.56 -11.08 -1.19
C SER A 354 12.41 -11.65 -2.00
N MET A 355 12.08 -11.06 -3.13
CA MET A 355 10.91 -11.42 -3.92
C MET A 355 10.98 -12.83 -4.54
N PRO A 356 12.13 -13.37 -4.96
CA PRO A 356 12.19 -14.72 -5.52
C PRO A 356 11.75 -15.85 -4.57
N ASP A 357 11.76 -15.60 -3.26
CA ASP A 357 11.33 -16.57 -2.24
C ASP A 357 9.85 -16.47 -1.87
N LYS A 358 9.12 -15.53 -2.49
CA LYS A 358 7.71 -15.28 -2.17
C LYS A 358 6.79 -16.16 -2.99
N THR A 359 5.75 -16.68 -2.39
CA THR A 359 4.68 -17.55 -2.87
C THR A 359 4.65 -17.76 -4.41
N TRP A 360 3.91 -16.95 -5.15
CA TRP A 360 3.83 -17.06 -6.61
C TRP A 360 5.10 -16.60 -7.33
N PHE A 361 5.84 -15.63 -6.74
CA PHE A 361 7.08 -15.11 -7.33
C PHE A 361 8.19 -16.15 -7.38
N PHE A 362 8.18 -17.15 -6.48
CA PHE A 362 9.08 -18.29 -6.55
C PHE A 362 8.99 -19.03 -7.89
N MET A 363 7.77 -19.18 -8.44
CA MET A 363 7.58 -19.81 -9.76
C MET A 363 7.83 -18.81 -10.90
N LEU A 364 7.39 -17.56 -10.77
CA LEU A 364 7.61 -16.55 -11.81
C LEU A 364 9.11 -16.33 -12.07
N CYS A 365 9.94 -16.34 -11.03
CA CYS A 365 11.38 -16.16 -11.17
C CYS A 365 12.09 -17.33 -11.87
N LYS A 366 11.46 -18.49 -12.00
CA LYS A 366 12.00 -19.59 -12.81
C LYS A 366 11.91 -19.33 -14.30
N ASP A 367 11.04 -18.43 -14.73
CA ASP A 367 10.86 -18.10 -16.13
C ASP A 367 11.85 -17.02 -16.57
N GLU A 368 12.68 -17.35 -17.55
CA GLU A 368 13.67 -16.45 -18.14
C GLU A 368 13.04 -15.17 -18.71
N ASP A 369 11.88 -15.27 -19.38
CA ASP A 369 11.18 -14.09 -19.93
C ASP A 369 10.68 -13.16 -18.83
N PHE A 370 10.19 -13.70 -17.71
CA PHE A 370 9.81 -12.87 -16.55
C PHE A 370 11.02 -12.14 -15.96
N ILE A 371 12.12 -12.84 -15.75
CA ILE A 371 13.37 -12.27 -15.21
C ILE A 371 13.93 -11.19 -16.13
N GLU A 372 13.99 -11.43 -17.45
CA GLU A 372 14.46 -10.42 -18.39
C GLU A 372 13.58 -9.16 -18.39
N ARG A 373 12.26 -9.31 -18.28
CA ARG A 373 11.35 -8.16 -18.13
C ARG A 373 11.62 -7.39 -16.85
N VAL A 374 11.81 -8.07 -15.72
CA VAL A 374 12.16 -7.43 -14.43
C VAL A 374 13.45 -6.64 -14.58
N ILE A 375 14.52 -7.24 -15.12
CA ILE A 375 15.83 -6.60 -15.29
C ILE A 375 15.74 -5.37 -16.19
N GLN A 376 15.11 -5.50 -17.34
CA GLN A 376 14.97 -4.39 -18.30
C GLN A 376 14.13 -3.26 -17.72
N ARG A 377 13.00 -3.59 -17.10
CA ARG A 377 12.11 -2.61 -16.49
C ARG A 377 12.76 -1.89 -15.31
N TYR A 378 13.49 -2.62 -14.44
CA TYR A 378 14.27 -2.04 -13.36
C TYR A 378 15.26 -1.00 -13.89
N LYS A 379 16.08 -1.35 -14.90
CA LYS A 379 17.08 -0.46 -15.49
C LYS A 379 16.45 0.82 -16.08
N LEU A 380 15.24 0.72 -16.65
CA LEU A 380 14.49 1.89 -17.11
C LEU A 380 14.02 2.77 -15.94
N LEU A 381 13.47 2.18 -14.89
CA LEU A 381 12.97 2.91 -13.74
C LEU A 381 14.10 3.58 -12.96
N ARG A 382 15.30 2.99 -12.91
CA ARG A 382 16.51 3.58 -12.31
C ARG A 382 17.00 4.83 -13.03
N GLN A 383 16.64 5.03 -14.29
CA GLN A 383 16.93 6.24 -15.06
C GLN A 383 15.88 7.35 -14.85
N SER A 384 14.84 7.10 -14.06
CA SER A 384 13.71 8.01 -13.89
C SER A 384 13.20 8.01 -12.44
N VAL A 385 12.02 7.46 -12.21
CA VAL A 385 11.30 7.55 -10.92
C VAL A 385 12.02 6.85 -9.75
N LEU A 386 12.82 5.82 -10.01
CA LEU A 386 13.66 5.15 -9.01
C LEU A 386 15.11 5.64 -9.02
N SER A 387 15.47 6.71 -9.74
CA SER A 387 16.82 7.28 -9.66
C SER A 387 17.09 7.81 -8.24
N GLU A 388 18.34 7.74 -7.81
CA GLU A 388 18.75 8.25 -6.50
C GLU A 388 18.35 9.72 -6.32
N GLU A 389 18.64 10.57 -7.32
CA GLU A 389 18.28 11.99 -7.32
C GLU A 389 16.78 12.20 -7.14
N SER A 390 15.95 11.48 -7.92
CA SER A 390 14.49 11.61 -7.83
C SER A 390 13.95 11.21 -6.46
N LEU A 391 14.48 10.14 -5.88
CA LEU A 391 14.03 9.63 -4.59
C LEU A 391 14.49 10.52 -3.42
N LEU A 392 15.76 10.97 -3.43
CA LEU A 392 16.25 11.88 -2.40
C LEU A 392 15.53 13.21 -2.46
N THR A 393 15.32 13.77 -3.66
CA THR A 393 14.53 14.98 -3.85
C THR A 393 13.11 14.80 -3.32
N PHE A 394 12.46 13.66 -3.61
CA PHE A 394 11.12 13.37 -3.10
C PHE A 394 11.07 13.33 -1.56
N ILE A 395 12.08 12.74 -0.93
CA ILE A 395 12.20 12.68 0.54
C ILE A 395 12.35 14.09 1.10
N ASP A 396 13.26 14.90 0.52
CA ASP A 396 13.54 16.26 1.00
C ASP A 396 12.32 17.19 0.83
N GLU A 397 11.66 17.13 -0.32
CA GLU A 397 10.41 17.86 -0.57
C GLU A 397 9.31 17.45 0.43
N THR A 398 9.21 16.15 0.74
CA THR A 398 8.23 15.64 1.70
C THR A 398 8.53 16.10 3.12
N GLN A 399 9.81 16.05 3.53
CA GLN A 399 10.25 16.52 4.84
C GLN A 399 9.98 18.02 4.99
N GLN A 400 10.30 18.81 3.97
CA GLN A 400 10.02 20.24 3.95
C GLN A 400 8.51 20.52 4.01
N TYR A 401 7.71 19.72 3.30
CA TYR A 401 6.25 19.85 3.33
C TYR A 401 5.65 19.53 4.70
N LEU A 402 6.14 18.50 5.38
CA LEU A 402 5.70 18.19 6.75
C LEU A 402 6.04 19.33 7.72
N GLY A 403 7.26 19.90 7.62
CA GLY A 403 7.71 21.04 8.38
C GLY A 403 7.37 20.95 9.88
N PRO A 404 6.75 22.00 10.47
CA PRO A 404 6.45 22.04 11.91
C PRO A 404 5.51 20.93 12.42
N ALA A 405 4.80 20.22 11.53
CA ALA A 405 3.96 19.09 11.94
C ALA A 405 4.78 17.90 12.46
N ILE A 406 6.07 17.80 12.08
CA ILE A 406 7.00 16.82 12.60
C ILE A 406 7.19 17.00 14.11
N ASP A 407 7.50 18.23 14.52
CA ASP A 407 7.74 18.56 15.93
C ASP A 407 6.48 18.28 16.76
N ARG A 408 5.32 18.77 16.31
CA ARG A 408 4.04 18.53 16.97
C ARG A 408 3.72 17.03 17.08
N ASN A 409 4.05 16.25 16.06
CA ASN A 409 3.85 14.80 16.12
C ASN A 409 4.71 14.17 17.21
N PHE A 410 5.96 14.58 17.35
CA PHE A 410 6.88 14.00 18.33
C PHE A 410 6.81 14.65 19.71
N GLU A 411 6.10 15.76 19.89
CA GLU A 411 5.64 16.19 21.23
C GLU A 411 4.75 15.12 21.88
N VAL A 412 3.95 14.41 21.07
CA VAL A 412 3.08 13.31 21.55
C VAL A 412 3.81 11.96 21.54
N TRP A 413 4.53 11.62 20.46
CA TRP A 413 5.07 10.29 20.20
C TRP A 413 6.57 10.19 20.35
N GLY A 414 7.26 11.22 20.85
CA GLY A 414 8.73 11.28 20.96
C GLY A 414 9.31 10.22 21.90
N TYR A 415 8.56 9.80 22.92
CA TYR A 415 8.98 8.72 23.84
C TYR A 415 9.33 7.40 23.09
N THR A 416 8.82 7.23 21.88
CA THR A 416 9.11 6.04 21.07
C THR A 416 10.53 6.02 20.50
N PHE A 417 11.26 7.14 20.51
CA PHE A 417 12.70 7.16 20.25
C PHE A 417 13.49 6.64 21.45
N ASP A 418 13.16 7.09 22.65
CA ASP A 418 13.91 6.76 23.85
C ASP A 418 13.70 5.30 24.29
N ARG A 419 12.50 4.76 24.05
CA ARG A 419 12.10 3.47 24.59
C ARG A 419 13.00 2.31 24.19
N PRO A 420 13.39 2.12 22.90
CA PRO A 420 14.32 1.05 22.53
C PRO A 420 15.68 1.16 23.23
N HIS A 421 16.22 2.37 23.41
CA HIS A 421 17.50 2.60 24.07
C HIS A 421 17.41 2.36 25.59
N GLN A 422 16.28 2.67 26.23
CA GLN A 422 16.03 2.32 27.62
C GLN A 422 16.00 0.80 27.81
N LEU A 423 15.40 0.06 26.86
CA LEU A 423 15.37 -1.41 26.88
C LEU A 423 16.75 -2.02 26.67
N GLU A 424 17.59 -1.42 25.82
CA GLU A 424 18.99 -1.85 25.62
C GLU A 424 19.82 -1.70 26.89
N ALA A 425 19.62 -0.62 27.63
CA ALA A 425 20.30 -0.37 28.89
C ALA A 425 19.85 -1.32 30.01
N ASP A 426 18.66 -1.89 29.91
CA ASP A 426 18.14 -2.87 30.85
C ASP A 426 18.62 -4.29 30.48
N GLN A 427 19.67 -4.78 31.17
CA GLN A 427 20.23 -6.11 30.93
C GLN A 427 19.24 -7.27 31.09
N ASN A 428 18.09 -7.03 31.68
CA ASN A 428 17.06 -8.06 31.95
C ASN A 428 16.05 -8.22 30.78
N TRP A 429 16.05 -7.35 29.80
CA TRP A 429 15.08 -7.46 28.68
C TRP A 429 15.21 -8.78 27.89
N GLN A 430 16.43 -9.34 27.80
CA GLN A 430 16.72 -10.58 27.09
C GLN A 430 16.30 -11.85 27.87
N THR A 431 16.27 -11.80 29.19
CA THR A 431 16.08 -13.00 30.05
C THR A 431 14.63 -13.30 30.37
N GLY A 432 13.69 -12.45 30.06
CA GLY A 432 12.23 -12.74 30.12
C GLY A 432 11.61 -12.94 31.50
N ASP A 433 12.39 -13.31 32.50
CA ASP A 433 11.85 -13.92 33.73
C ASP A 433 11.64 -12.96 34.91
N GLN A 434 12.15 -11.75 34.89
CA GLN A 434 12.00 -10.87 36.06
C GLN A 434 11.70 -9.39 35.76
N ALA A 435 11.72 -8.96 34.55
CA ALA A 435 11.32 -7.59 34.14
C ALA A 435 9.78 -7.41 34.18
N GLY A 436 9.09 -8.25 34.89
CA GLY A 436 7.63 -8.42 34.86
C GLY A 436 6.78 -7.21 35.24
N ALA A 437 7.37 -6.06 35.49
CA ALA A 437 6.61 -4.88 35.91
C ALA A 437 6.62 -3.71 34.92
N ILE A 438 7.46 -3.73 33.87
CA ILE A 438 7.68 -2.52 33.04
C ILE A 438 7.54 -2.77 31.55
N LEU A 439 7.70 -3.99 31.04
CA LEU A 439 7.61 -4.31 29.63
C LEU A 439 6.19 -4.71 29.24
N ASN A 440 5.46 -3.81 28.61
CA ASN A 440 4.21 -4.16 27.96
C ASN A 440 4.46 -4.97 26.66
N GLU A 441 3.41 -5.49 26.06
CA GLU A 441 3.49 -6.28 24.82
C GLU A 441 4.11 -5.49 23.66
N ILE A 442 3.86 -4.17 23.62
CA ILE A 442 4.40 -3.26 22.60
C ILE A 442 5.91 -3.19 22.69
N ASP A 443 6.46 -3.00 23.90
CA ASP A 443 7.90 -2.92 24.12
C ASP A 443 8.61 -4.20 23.67
N ARG A 444 8.06 -5.37 24.02
CA ARG A 444 8.67 -6.67 23.70
C ARG A 444 8.69 -6.99 22.24
N ASN A 445 7.63 -6.65 21.52
CA ASN A 445 7.42 -7.12 20.16
C ASN A 445 7.75 -6.08 19.10
N TYR A 446 7.68 -4.79 19.44
CA TYR A 446 7.72 -3.72 18.42
C TYR A 446 8.69 -2.59 18.69
N LEU A 447 9.19 -2.42 19.92
CA LEU A 447 10.18 -1.41 20.26
C LEU A 447 11.49 -2.06 20.72
N ARG A 448 11.90 -3.11 20.02
CA ARG A 448 13.14 -3.85 20.33
C ARG A 448 14.37 -2.96 20.17
N PRO A 449 15.38 -3.13 21.02
CA PRO A 449 16.66 -2.46 20.86
C PRO A 449 17.43 -3.07 19.70
N LEU A 450 17.45 -2.35 18.59
CA LEU A 450 18.25 -2.65 17.41
C LEU A 450 19.30 -1.56 17.22
N SER A 451 20.48 -1.92 16.75
CA SER A 451 21.62 -0.97 16.63
C SER A 451 21.30 0.24 15.75
N ARG A 452 20.36 0.09 14.81
CA ARG A 452 19.90 1.13 13.90
C ARG A 452 18.80 2.04 14.44
N ASN A 453 18.30 1.79 15.67
CA ASN A 453 17.22 2.63 16.21
C ASN A 453 17.67 4.08 16.35
N PRO A 454 16.97 5.03 15.74
CA PRO A 454 17.35 6.42 15.78
C PRO A 454 17.02 7.06 17.13
N HIS A 455 17.78 8.07 17.55
CA HIS A 455 17.51 8.86 18.74
C HIS A 455 16.57 10.06 18.47
N ASN A 456 16.38 10.42 17.21
CA ASN A 456 15.57 11.56 16.78
C ASN A 456 15.09 11.38 15.34
N TYR A 457 14.30 12.34 14.88
CA TYR A 457 13.72 12.34 13.53
C TYR A 457 14.80 12.44 12.44
N GLU A 458 15.79 13.28 12.63
CA GLU A 458 16.87 13.53 11.65
C GLU A 458 17.69 12.26 11.42
N GLU A 459 18.01 11.54 12.49
CA GLU A 459 18.70 10.24 12.38
C GLU A 459 17.83 9.20 11.67
N ALA A 460 16.51 9.18 11.93
CA ALA A 460 15.60 8.28 11.24
C ALA A 460 15.57 8.54 9.72
N VAL A 461 15.53 9.80 9.31
CA VAL A 461 15.58 10.19 7.89
C VAL A 461 16.95 9.88 7.27
N ALA A 462 18.02 10.18 7.98
CA ALA A 462 19.38 9.89 7.52
C ALA A 462 19.58 8.38 7.30
N HIS A 463 19.13 7.54 8.24
CA HIS A 463 19.20 6.09 8.11
C HIS A 463 18.38 5.61 6.89
N MET A 464 17.14 6.06 6.73
CA MET A 464 16.30 5.69 5.59
C MET A 464 16.96 6.06 4.24
N LYS A 465 17.55 7.26 4.13
CA LYS A 465 18.27 7.69 2.93
C LYS A 465 19.52 6.84 2.67
N ALA A 466 20.33 6.60 3.69
CA ALA A 466 21.52 5.79 3.57
C ALA A 466 21.21 4.36 3.13
N TYR A 467 20.18 3.75 3.72
CA TYR A 467 19.74 2.41 3.32
C TYR A 467 19.22 2.39 1.87
N LEU A 468 18.42 3.37 1.47
CA LEU A 468 17.91 3.51 0.11
C LEU A 468 19.03 3.60 -0.93
N ILE A 469 20.06 4.42 -0.66
CA ILE A 469 21.22 4.57 -1.54
C ILE A 469 21.99 3.25 -1.64
N ALA A 470 22.32 2.65 -0.50
CA ALA A 470 23.06 1.39 -0.45
C ALA A 470 22.29 0.26 -1.15
N ARG A 471 20.98 0.17 -0.94
CA ARG A 471 20.11 -0.81 -1.62
C ARG A 471 20.06 -0.59 -3.13
N GLY A 472 19.89 0.65 -3.57
CA GLY A 472 19.92 1.00 -4.99
C GLY A 472 21.25 0.63 -5.66
N THR A 473 22.37 0.96 -5.03
CA THR A 473 23.70 0.60 -5.50
C THR A 473 23.88 -0.92 -5.61
N TRP A 474 23.50 -1.66 -4.56
CA TRP A 474 23.59 -3.11 -4.58
C TRP A 474 22.75 -3.73 -5.72
N LEU A 475 21.52 -3.25 -5.91
CA LEU A 475 20.66 -3.72 -6.99
C LEU A 475 21.22 -3.37 -8.37
N ASP A 476 21.79 -2.18 -8.56
CA ASP A 476 22.42 -1.78 -9.82
C ASP A 476 23.58 -2.71 -10.21
N GLU A 477 24.33 -3.20 -9.22
CA GLU A 477 25.45 -4.15 -9.42
C GLU A 477 24.98 -5.60 -9.61
N HIS A 478 23.84 -5.99 -9.03
CA HIS A 478 23.46 -7.40 -8.89
C HIS A 478 22.16 -7.80 -9.59
N ILE A 479 21.39 -6.85 -10.15
CA ILE A 479 20.07 -7.16 -10.75
C ILE A 479 20.17 -8.23 -11.85
N ASP A 480 21.26 -8.24 -12.61
CA ASP A 480 21.51 -9.19 -13.66
C ASP A 480 21.69 -10.63 -13.11
N SER A 481 22.04 -10.79 -11.83
CA SER A 481 22.18 -12.12 -11.20
C SER A 481 20.85 -12.81 -10.93
N LEU A 482 19.71 -12.10 -11.06
CA LEU A 482 18.38 -12.73 -11.07
C LEU A 482 18.26 -13.84 -12.12
N ARG A 483 19.06 -13.81 -13.19
CA ARG A 483 19.11 -14.89 -14.19
C ARG A 483 19.48 -16.23 -13.60
N HIS A 484 20.14 -16.31 -12.44
CA HIS A 484 20.44 -17.55 -11.77
C HIS A 484 19.21 -18.29 -11.22
N TYR A 485 18.08 -17.59 -11.01
CA TYR A 485 16.82 -18.21 -10.60
C TYR A 485 16.09 -18.85 -11.78
N ALA A 486 16.35 -18.38 -13.01
CA ALA A 486 15.66 -18.84 -14.20
C ALA A 486 16.21 -20.21 -14.69
N HIS A 487 15.31 -21.05 -15.15
CA HIS A 487 15.65 -22.32 -15.83
C HIS A 487 14.52 -22.73 -16.76
N GLU A 488 14.86 -23.48 -17.81
CA GLU A 488 13.86 -24.01 -18.73
C GLU A 488 12.98 -25.06 -18.06
N SER A 489 11.68 -25.01 -18.33
CA SER A 489 10.75 -26.04 -17.91
C SER A 489 11.09 -27.39 -18.64
N VAL A 490 10.72 -28.49 -18.02
CA VAL A 490 10.94 -29.83 -18.60
C VAL A 490 10.27 -29.96 -19.97
N ASN A 491 9.08 -29.39 -20.12
CA ASN A 491 8.30 -29.50 -21.35
C ASN A 491 8.78 -28.59 -22.48
N LYS A 492 9.43 -27.47 -22.18
CA LYS A 492 9.96 -26.55 -23.19
C LYS A 492 10.96 -27.23 -24.15
N LYS A 493 11.65 -28.25 -23.66
CA LYS A 493 12.59 -29.04 -24.47
C LYS A 493 11.90 -29.89 -25.56
N TYR A 494 10.60 -30.11 -25.46
CA TYR A 494 9.81 -30.92 -26.36
C TYR A 494 8.81 -30.10 -27.20
N HIS A 495 8.81 -28.80 -27.08
CA HIS A 495 8.05 -27.94 -27.99
C HIS A 495 8.79 -27.80 -29.33
N HIS A 496 8.27 -28.47 -30.31
CA HIS A 496 8.72 -28.42 -31.71
C HIS A 496 7.86 -27.46 -32.52
#